data_131dabad45d61ab3ac6c8d2d040ee6fc
#
_entry.id   131dabad45d61ab3ac6c8d2d040ee6fc
#
_cell.length_a   1.000
_cell.length_b   1.000
_cell.length_c   1.000
_cell.angle_alpha   90.00
_cell.angle_beta   90.00
_cell.angle_gamma   90.00
#
_symmetry.space_group_name_H-M   'P 1'
#
loop_
_entity.id
_entity.type
_entity.pdbx_description
1 polymer ?
#
loop_
_entity_poly.entity_id
_entity_poly.type
_entity_poly.pdbx_seq_one_letter_code
_entity_poly.pdbx_strand_id
1 'polypeptide(L)'
;EFHLVAEPVERELADGMIAHLWGYNGQSTGPTIEAVEGDRVRIYVTNKLPEHTTVHWHGLILPSGMDGVGGLSHPGIPPGKTYVYEFDLIKSGTFMYHPHADEMVQMAMGMMGMFVVHPKDPAFMRVDRDFLIMLNAYDIDPGTYVPRIMTMADFNLWTWNSRIFPDIDPLVVNRGDKVRVRVGNLTMTNHPIHMHGYHFKVTCTDGGWVPESAQWPEVSIDIPVGAMRAYEFTADHLG
;
A
#
# COMPACT_ATOMS: atom_id res chain seq x y z
N GLU A 1 11.23 -9.79 12.21
CA GLU A 1 10.31 -9.12 13.14
C GLU A 1 10.07 -7.70 12.68
N PHE A 2 8.82 -7.21 12.82
CA PHE A 2 8.42 -5.85 12.47
C PHE A 2 7.62 -5.24 13.60
N HIS A 3 7.67 -3.91 13.70
CA HIS A 3 6.91 -3.16 14.69
C HIS A 3 6.12 -2.05 14.00
N LEU A 4 4.81 -2.08 14.13
CA LEU A 4 3.90 -1.04 13.67
C LEU A 4 3.26 -0.35 14.87
N VAL A 5 3.31 0.95 14.91
CA VAL A 5 2.60 1.78 15.89
C VAL A 5 1.50 2.52 15.14
N ALA A 6 0.25 2.13 15.40
CA ALA A 6 -0.93 2.84 14.90
C ALA A 6 -1.13 4.10 15.74
N GLU A 7 -1.04 5.29 15.14
CA GLU A 7 -1.04 6.55 15.88
C GLU A 7 -1.50 7.72 15.02
N PRO A 8 -1.96 8.84 15.64
CA PRO A 8 -2.16 10.10 14.93
C PRO A 8 -0.84 10.57 14.33
N VAL A 9 -0.91 11.11 13.11
CA VAL A 9 0.24 11.62 12.35
C VAL A 9 -0.10 12.94 11.66
N GLU A 10 0.89 13.77 11.43
CA GLU A 10 0.80 14.91 10.54
C GLU A 10 1.48 14.55 9.22
N ARG A 11 0.80 14.84 8.12
CA ARG A 11 1.34 14.58 6.78
C ARG A 11 1.17 15.81 5.90
N GLU A 12 2.25 16.27 5.33
CA GLU A 12 2.22 17.27 4.27
C GLU A 12 1.85 16.59 2.95
N LEU A 13 0.64 16.86 2.45
CA LEU A 13 0.14 16.30 1.19
C LEU A 13 0.67 17.05 -0.04
N ALA A 14 0.89 18.34 0.09
CA ALA A 14 1.53 19.25 -0.85
C ALA A 14 2.19 20.38 -0.08
N ASP A 15 2.99 21.23 -0.75
CA ASP A 15 3.69 22.36 -0.13
C ASP A 15 2.73 23.24 0.70
N GLY A 16 2.99 23.28 2.01
CA GLY A 16 2.17 24.00 2.99
C GLY A 16 0.80 23.38 3.31
N MET A 17 0.41 22.28 2.68
CA MET A 17 -0.85 21.57 2.93
C MET A 17 -0.64 20.41 3.93
N ILE A 18 -0.70 20.72 5.21
CA ILE A 18 -0.57 19.71 6.28
C ILE A 18 -1.95 19.13 6.57
N ALA A 19 -2.01 17.78 6.69
CA ALA A 19 -3.20 17.06 7.12
C ALA A 19 -2.93 16.32 8.43
N HIS A 20 -3.92 16.34 9.35
CA HIS A 20 -3.92 15.54 10.57
C HIS A 20 -4.60 14.21 10.28
N LEU A 21 -3.81 13.18 10.15
CA LEU A 21 -4.20 11.84 9.73
C LEU A 21 -4.00 10.84 10.86
N TRP A 22 -4.32 9.60 10.59
CA TRP A 22 -3.84 8.44 11.33
C TRP A 22 -2.95 7.61 10.42
N GLY A 23 -1.93 6.98 11.01
CA GLY A 23 -0.97 6.21 10.22
C GLY A 23 -0.22 5.20 11.05
N TYR A 24 0.87 4.73 10.49
CA TYR A 24 1.76 3.77 11.14
C TYR A 24 3.19 4.35 11.22
N ASN A 25 3.79 4.26 12.42
CA ASN A 25 5.17 4.69 12.67
C ASN A 25 5.43 6.15 12.24
N GLY A 26 4.51 7.05 12.59
CA GLY A 26 4.64 8.49 12.32
C GLY A 26 4.42 8.90 10.85
N GLN A 27 3.88 8.01 10.02
CA GLN A 27 3.68 8.29 8.60
C GLN A 27 2.36 7.73 8.04
N SER A 28 1.84 8.39 7.03
CA SER A 28 0.82 7.94 6.09
C SER A 28 1.36 8.23 4.66
N THR A 29 1.40 7.26 3.75
CA THR A 29 1.14 5.85 3.99
C THR A 29 2.17 5.26 4.97
N GLY A 30 1.80 4.18 5.66
CA GLY A 30 2.68 3.51 6.61
C GLY A 30 3.93 2.88 5.93
N PRO A 31 4.92 2.44 6.72
CA PRO A 31 6.15 1.86 6.20
C PRO A 31 5.86 0.61 5.35
N THR A 32 6.61 0.45 4.27
CA THR A 32 6.58 -0.81 3.51
C THR A 32 7.17 -1.92 4.35
N ILE A 33 6.42 -3.03 4.50
CA ILE A 33 6.94 -4.26 5.07
C ILE A 33 7.53 -5.08 3.94
N GLU A 34 8.79 -5.50 4.09
CA GLU A 34 9.47 -6.34 3.10
C GLU A 34 10.00 -7.60 3.77
N ALA A 35 9.69 -8.77 3.18
CA ALA A 35 10.16 -10.06 3.65
C ALA A 35 10.31 -11.02 2.46
N VAL A 36 10.79 -12.23 2.70
CA VAL A 36 11.05 -13.23 1.66
C VAL A 36 10.06 -14.38 1.76
N GLU A 37 9.67 -14.94 0.63
CA GLU A 37 8.85 -16.15 0.55
C GLU A 37 9.49 -17.30 1.34
N GLY A 38 8.71 -17.88 2.25
CA GLY A 38 9.15 -18.91 3.17
C GLY A 38 9.57 -18.38 4.54
N ASP A 39 9.65 -17.07 4.73
CA ASP A 39 9.89 -16.51 6.06
C ASP A 39 8.68 -16.69 6.97
N ARG A 40 8.96 -16.94 8.26
CA ARG A 40 7.98 -16.77 9.32
C ARG A 40 8.10 -15.36 9.89
N VAL A 41 7.08 -14.55 9.72
CA VAL A 41 7.07 -13.16 10.18
C VAL A 41 6.36 -13.04 11.52
N ARG A 42 6.85 -12.12 12.34
CA ARG A 42 6.20 -11.69 13.58
C ARG A 42 6.09 -10.17 13.55
N ILE A 43 4.84 -9.68 13.61
CA ILE A 43 4.52 -8.26 13.46
C ILE A 43 3.80 -7.80 14.73
N TYR A 44 4.45 -6.93 15.48
CA TYR A 44 3.92 -6.30 16.67
C TYR A 44 3.15 -5.06 16.25
N VAL A 45 1.87 -4.99 16.55
CA VAL A 45 1.03 -3.82 16.29
C VAL A 45 0.64 -3.19 17.62
N THR A 46 1.17 -2.00 17.90
CA THR A 46 0.85 -1.22 19.08
C THR A 46 -0.16 -0.14 18.73
N ASN A 47 -1.29 -0.12 19.42
CA ASN A 47 -2.35 0.85 19.20
C ASN A 47 -2.20 2.07 20.12
N LYS A 48 -1.94 3.23 19.54
CA LYS A 48 -1.98 4.55 20.21
C LYS A 48 -3.12 5.43 19.73
N LEU A 49 -4.06 4.88 18.95
CA LEU A 49 -5.28 5.57 18.56
C LEU A 49 -6.25 5.68 19.74
N PRO A 50 -7.25 6.59 19.65
CA PRO A 50 -8.28 6.74 20.69
C PRO A 50 -9.31 5.61 20.69
N GLU A 51 -9.29 4.72 19.71
CA GLU A 51 -10.24 3.63 19.51
C GLU A 51 -9.55 2.29 19.23
N HIS A 52 -10.32 1.19 19.20
CA HIS A 52 -9.80 -0.12 18.82
C HIS A 52 -9.37 -0.13 17.35
N THR A 53 -8.31 -0.88 17.06
CA THR A 53 -7.85 -1.13 15.69
C THR A 53 -7.53 -2.60 15.48
N THR A 54 -7.37 -3.00 14.24
CA THR A 54 -6.76 -4.28 13.81
C THR A 54 -5.89 -4.00 12.60
N VAL A 55 -5.13 -4.99 12.14
CA VAL A 55 -4.47 -4.94 10.84
C VAL A 55 -4.85 -6.18 10.04
N HIS A 56 -5.44 -5.96 8.87
CA HIS A 56 -5.67 -6.97 7.86
C HIS A 56 -4.51 -6.98 6.86
N TRP A 57 -4.06 -8.19 6.53
CA TRP A 57 -2.94 -8.44 5.61
C TRP A 57 -3.49 -8.79 4.24
N HIS A 58 -3.85 -7.78 3.49
CA HIS A 58 -4.64 -7.87 2.27
C HIS A 58 -3.91 -8.65 1.16
N GLY A 59 -4.51 -9.77 0.76
CA GLY A 59 -4.02 -10.65 -0.30
C GLY A 59 -3.08 -11.76 0.18
N LEU A 60 -2.61 -11.75 1.43
CA LEU A 60 -1.80 -12.82 1.99
C LEU A 60 -2.66 -14.05 2.34
N ILE A 61 -2.09 -15.23 2.10
CA ILE A 61 -2.69 -16.50 2.54
C ILE A 61 -2.11 -16.83 3.91
N LEU A 62 -2.96 -16.80 4.94
CA LEU A 62 -2.55 -16.93 6.34
C LEU A 62 -3.66 -17.58 7.19
N PRO A 63 -3.37 -18.01 8.43
CA PRO A 63 -4.39 -18.56 9.32
C PRO A 63 -5.46 -17.52 9.67
N SER A 64 -6.74 -17.93 9.68
CA SER A 64 -7.89 -17.06 9.96
C SER A 64 -7.73 -16.22 11.23
N GLY A 65 -7.15 -16.78 12.30
CA GLY A 65 -6.89 -16.04 13.55
C GLY A 65 -5.86 -14.90 13.43
N MET A 66 -5.13 -14.83 12.30
CA MET A 66 -4.14 -13.78 12.01
C MET A 66 -4.61 -12.81 10.92
N ASP A 67 -5.83 -13.02 10.37
CA ASP A 67 -6.38 -12.24 9.27
C ASP A 67 -6.80 -10.80 9.67
N GLY A 68 -6.96 -10.55 10.95
CA GLY A 68 -7.16 -9.21 11.50
C GLY A 68 -8.55 -8.61 11.27
N VAL A 69 -9.55 -9.42 10.88
CA VAL A 69 -10.92 -8.94 10.67
C VAL A 69 -11.61 -8.72 12.01
N GLY A 70 -11.77 -7.45 12.39
CA GLY A 70 -12.35 -7.06 13.67
C GLY A 70 -13.78 -7.60 13.86
N GLY A 71 -14.05 -8.17 15.02
CA GLY A 71 -15.35 -8.75 15.36
C GLY A 71 -15.63 -10.12 14.75
N LEU A 72 -14.79 -10.62 13.84
CA LEU A 72 -14.93 -11.95 13.22
C LEU A 72 -13.76 -12.86 13.63
N SER A 73 -12.56 -12.58 13.13
CA SER A 73 -11.36 -13.38 13.40
C SER A 73 -10.45 -12.75 14.45
N HIS A 74 -10.74 -11.51 14.87
CA HIS A 74 -9.90 -10.72 15.78
C HIS A 74 -10.72 -9.90 16.78
N PRO A 75 -10.36 -9.89 18.08
CA PRO A 75 -11.12 -9.15 19.10
C PRO A 75 -10.90 -7.63 19.08
N GLY A 76 -10.00 -7.13 18.23
CA GLY A 76 -9.53 -5.75 18.24
C GLY A 76 -8.36 -5.54 19.20
N ILE A 77 -7.54 -4.54 18.90
CA ILE A 77 -6.42 -4.08 19.73
C ILE A 77 -6.88 -2.82 20.45
N PRO A 78 -7.13 -2.86 21.78
CA PRO A 78 -7.54 -1.67 22.52
C PRO A 78 -6.46 -0.58 22.54
N PRO A 79 -6.84 0.70 22.76
CA PRO A 79 -5.89 1.77 23.00
C PRO A 79 -4.82 1.42 24.04
N GLY A 80 -3.56 1.70 23.73
CA GLY A 80 -2.41 1.42 24.58
C GLY A 80 -1.98 -0.04 24.65
N LYS A 81 -2.57 -0.93 23.83
CA LYS A 81 -2.22 -2.36 23.82
C LYS A 81 -1.45 -2.72 22.55
N THR A 82 -0.74 -3.84 22.62
CA THR A 82 -0.01 -4.45 21.50
C THR A 82 -0.57 -5.83 21.24
N TYR A 83 -0.77 -6.15 19.96
CA TYR A 83 -1.07 -7.50 19.49
C TYR A 83 0.07 -8.00 18.61
N VAL A 84 0.27 -9.31 18.58
CA VAL A 84 1.32 -9.94 17.78
C VAL A 84 0.68 -10.83 16.72
N TYR A 85 0.87 -10.46 15.45
CA TYR A 85 0.53 -11.29 14.31
C TYR A 85 1.74 -12.16 13.97
N GLU A 86 1.53 -13.47 13.80
CA GLU A 86 2.60 -14.40 13.47
C GLU A 86 2.11 -15.42 12.44
N PHE A 87 2.74 -15.43 11.26
CA PHE A 87 2.37 -16.33 10.16
C PHE A 87 3.54 -16.55 9.19
N ASP A 88 3.40 -17.58 8.35
CA ASP A 88 4.38 -17.93 7.33
C ASP A 88 4.00 -17.27 5.99
N LEU A 89 4.99 -16.75 5.26
CA LEU A 89 4.83 -16.16 3.95
C LEU A 89 4.97 -17.23 2.87
N ILE A 90 3.85 -17.73 2.35
CA ILE A 90 3.84 -18.89 1.45
C ILE A 90 3.88 -18.52 -0.03
N LYS A 91 3.81 -17.22 -0.36
CA LYS A 91 3.78 -16.77 -1.75
C LYS A 91 4.39 -15.38 -1.88
N SER A 92 5.29 -15.22 -2.85
CA SER A 92 5.85 -13.92 -3.21
C SER A 92 4.88 -13.08 -4.05
N GLY A 93 4.99 -11.76 -3.94
CA GLY A 93 4.13 -10.81 -4.67
C GLY A 93 4.07 -9.44 -4.03
N THR A 94 3.08 -8.68 -4.46
CA THR A 94 2.77 -7.33 -3.95
C THR A 94 1.46 -7.40 -3.20
N PHE A 95 1.46 -6.97 -1.96
CA PHE A 95 0.33 -7.01 -1.03
C PHE A 95 0.20 -5.67 -0.32
N MET A 96 -0.87 -5.51 0.45
CA MET A 96 -1.14 -4.30 1.23
C MET A 96 -1.49 -4.68 2.67
N TYR A 97 -1.48 -3.72 3.56
CA TYR A 97 -2.06 -3.86 4.89
C TYR A 97 -2.86 -2.60 5.26
N HIS A 98 -3.96 -2.81 5.96
CA HIS A 98 -4.86 -1.75 6.40
C HIS A 98 -5.67 -2.19 7.63
N PRO A 99 -6.27 -1.28 8.39
CA PRO A 99 -7.16 -1.65 9.48
C PRO A 99 -8.43 -2.33 8.97
N HIS A 100 -9.00 -3.20 9.81
CA HIS A 100 -10.29 -3.87 9.55
C HIS A 100 -11.16 -3.91 10.84
N ALA A 101 -11.00 -2.94 11.72
CA ALA A 101 -11.87 -2.68 12.86
C ALA A 101 -12.82 -1.55 12.47
N ASP A 102 -12.75 -0.37 12.66
CA ASP A 102 -13.56 0.69 12.05
C ASP A 102 -12.94 1.10 10.70
N GLU A 103 -13.06 0.21 9.73
CA GLU A 103 -12.36 0.29 8.45
C GLU A 103 -12.64 1.60 7.72
N MET A 104 -13.91 2.02 7.67
CA MET A 104 -14.32 3.24 6.97
C MET A 104 -13.63 4.47 7.54
N VAL A 105 -13.60 4.60 8.87
CA VAL A 105 -12.98 5.72 9.57
C VAL A 105 -11.46 5.66 9.41
N GLN A 106 -10.87 4.53 9.76
CA GLN A 106 -9.42 4.40 9.86
C GLN A 106 -8.71 4.47 8.51
N MET A 107 -9.32 3.93 7.44
CA MET A 107 -8.79 4.08 6.08
C MET A 107 -8.96 5.51 5.55
N ALA A 108 -10.12 6.14 5.77
CA ALA A 108 -10.33 7.54 5.39
C ALA A 108 -9.38 8.50 6.12
N MET A 109 -8.91 8.13 7.32
CA MET A 109 -7.88 8.84 8.06
C MET A 109 -6.45 8.56 7.55
N GLY A 110 -6.24 7.64 6.60
CA GLY A 110 -4.95 7.42 5.93
C GLY A 110 -4.18 6.18 6.37
N MET A 111 -4.80 5.28 7.14
CA MET A 111 -4.13 4.08 7.66
C MET A 111 -4.05 2.98 6.60
N MET A 112 -2.91 2.84 5.97
CA MET A 112 -2.60 1.80 4.98
C MET A 112 -1.11 1.72 4.72
N GLY A 113 -0.66 0.62 4.13
CA GLY A 113 0.72 0.47 3.69
C GLY A 113 0.89 -0.71 2.73
N MET A 114 2.06 -0.77 2.12
CA MET A 114 2.45 -1.85 1.21
C MET A 114 3.14 -2.98 1.97
N PHE A 115 2.90 -4.21 1.52
CA PHE A 115 3.61 -5.40 1.97
C PHE A 115 4.18 -6.13 0.75
N VAL A 116 5.49 -6.20 0.65
CA VAL A 116 6.19 -6.88 -0.45
C VAL A 116 6.80 -8.18 0.06
N VAL A 117 6.42 -9.28 -0.58
CA VAL A 117 7.07 -10.57 -0.34
C VAL A 117 7.96 -10.86 -1.55
N HIS A 118 9.27 -10.80 -1.33
CA HIS A 118 10.26 -11.10 -2.36
C HIS A 118 10.29 -12.60 -2.66
N PRO A 119 10.55 -12.99 -3.93
CA PRO A 119 10.77 -14.38 -4.26
C PRO A 119 11.94 -14.98 -3.48
N LYS A 120 11.85 -16.26 -3.15
CA LYS A 120 12.93 -17.01 -2.49
C LYS A 120 14.20 -17.08 -3.34
N ASP A 121 14.04 -17.17 -4.66
CA ASP A 121 15.15 -17.02 -5.60
C ASP A 121 15.37 -15.54 -5.95
N PRO A 122 16.47 -14.91 -5.52
CA PRO A 122 16.72 -13.50 -5.79
C PRO A 122 16.98 -13.19 -7.27
N ALA A 123 17.23 -14.19 -8.10
CA ALA A 123 17.38 -14.02 -9.55
C ALA A 123 16.01 -13.96 -10.26
N PHE A 124 14.95 -14.50 -9.63
CA PHE A 124 13.62 -14.51 -10.19
C PHE A 124 13.07 -13.09 -10.28
N MET A 125 12.67 -12.68 -11.47
CA MET A 125 12.07 -11.36 -11.73
C MET A 125 12.90 -10.18 -11.21
N ARG A 126 14.24 -10.29 -11.29
CA ARG A 126 15.15 -9.25 -10.83
C ARG A 126 15.02 -7.97 -11.66
N VAL A 127 15.03 -6.84 -10.98
CA VAL A 127 15.04 -5.49 -11.56
C VAL A 127 16.13 -4.63 -10.92
N ASP A 128 16.48 -3.51 -11.57
CA ASP A 128 17.45 -2.55 -11.06
C ASP A 128 16.80 -1.49 -10.16
N ARG A 129 15.52 -1.19 -10.42
CA ARG A 129 14.68 -0.27 -9.66
C ARG A 129 13.31 -0.89 -9.41
N ASP A 130 12.85 -0.83 -8.16
CA ASP A 130 11.54 -1.32 -7.73
C ASP A 130 10.82 -0.22 -6.94
N PHE A 131 9.82 0.39 -7.54
CA PHE A 131 9.06 1.50 -6.95
C PHE A 131 7.71 1.01 -6.43
N LEU A 132 7.26 1.62 -5.34
CA LEU A 132 5.96 1.35 -4.74
C LEU A 132 5.11 2.61 -4.75
N ILE A 133 3.88 2.47 -5.22
CA ILE A 133 2.88 3.54 -5.23
C ILE A 133 1.62 3.02 -4.53
N MET A 134 1.29 3.62 -3.41
CA MET A 134 0.00 3.41 -2.75
C MET A 134 -0.93 4.54 -3.15
N LEU A 135 -2.04 4.17 -3.79
CA LEU A 135 -3.11 5.09 -4.12
C LEU A 135 -4.02 5.26 -2.90
N ASN A 136 -4.23 6.50 -2.51
CA ASN A 136 -5.16 6.86 -1.44
C ASN A 136 -5.94 8.12 -1.82
N ALA A 137 -7.09 8.32 -1.20
CA ALA A 137 -7.95 9.47 -1.41
C ALA A 137 -8.41 10.05 -0.07
N TYR A 138 -8.50 11.37 -0.01
CA TYR A 138 -9.00 12.10 1.15
C TYR A 138 -10.13 13.03 0.75
N ASP A 139 -11.02 13.30 1.72
CA ASP A 139 -12.00 14.38 1.65
C ASP A 139 -11.67 15.40 2.74
N ILE A 140 -11.01 16.49 2.36
CA ILE A 140 -10.58 17.56 3.28
C ILE A 140 -11.14 18.89 2.80
N ASP A 141 -11.97 19.54 3.62
CA ASP A 141 -12.51 20.86 3.29
C ASP A 141 -11.40 21.90 3.21
N PRO A 142 -11.44 22.81 2.22
CA PRO A 142 -10.51 23.93 2.15
C PRO A 142 -10.44 24.72 3.46
N GLY A 143 -9.22 24.94 3.96
CA GLY A 143 -8.98 25.65 5.22
C GLY A 143 -9.11 24.78 6.47
N THR A 144 -9.36 23.49 6.33
CA THR A 144 -9.30 22.50 7.41
C THR A 144 -8.09 21.57 7.23
N TYR A 145 -7.84 20.73 8.24
CA TYR A 145 -6.65 19.85 8.27
C TYR A 145 -7.01 18.39 8.50
N VAL A 146 -8.28 18.06 8.74
CA VAL A 146 -8.73 16.72 9.10
C VAL A 146 -9.66 16.20 8.03
N PRO A 147 -9.45 14.94 7.54
CA PRO A 147 -10.37 14.32 6.61
C PRO A 147 -11.80 14.21 7.16
N ARG A 148 -12.78 14.47 6.31
CA ARG A 148 -14.17 14.13 6.59
C ARG A 148 -14.39 12.64 6.31
N ILE A 149 -15.12 11.98 7.20
CA ILE A 149 -15.31 10.53 7.15
C ILE A 149 -16.73 10.19 6.62
N MET A 150 -17.58 11.19 6.43
CA MET A 150 -19.03 11.02 6.24
C MET A 150 -19.47 10.42 4.91
N THR A 151 -18.62 10.44 3.89
CA THR A 151 -19.00 9.94 2.56
C THR A 151 -17.87 9.15 1.93
N MET A 152 -18.14 7.92 1.54
CA MET A 152 -17.19 7.08 0.82
C MET A 152 -17.16 7.35 -0.70
N ALA A 153 -17.78 8.42 -1.16
CA ALA A 153 -17.95 8.71 -2.58
C ALA A 153 -17.41 10.08 -3.03
N ASP A 154 -17.27 11.03 -2.11
CA ASP A 154 -16.99 12.42 -2.45
C ASP A 154 -15.59 12.84 -2.01
N PHE A 155 -14.57 12.15 -2.50
CA PHE A 155 -13.17 12.53 -2.28
C PHE A 155 -12.81 13.72 -3.17
N ASN A 156 -12.00 14.64 -2.62
CA ASN A 156 -11.51 15.81 -3.33
C ASN A 156 -10.00 15.85 -3.52
N LEU A 157 -9.27 14.92 -2.87
CA LEU A 157 -7.82 14.79 -2.96
C LEU A 157 -7.44 13.35 -3.27
N TRP A 158 -6.73 13.12 -4.37
CA TRP A 158 -6.16 11.83 -4.73
C TRP A 158 -4.64 11.88 -4.61
N THR A 159 -4.08 10.90 -3.97
CA THR A 159 -2.66 10.89 -3.62
C THR A 159 -1.94 9.64 -4.10
N TRP A 160 -0.63 9.81 -4.36
CA TRP A 160 0.34 8.74 -4.45
C TRP A 160 1.26 8.83 -3.24
N ASN A 161 1.29 7.78 -2.43
CA ASN A 161 2.06 7.73 -1.18
C ASN A 161 1.76 8.92 -0.25
N SER A 162 0.48 9.30 -0.15
CA SER A 162 -0.02 10.46 0.61
C SER A 162 0.65 11.78 0.20
N ARG A 163 0.88 11.96 -1.11
CA ARG A 163 1.24 13.24 -1.73
C ARG A 163 0.41 13.49 -2.98
N ILE A 164 0.06 14.75 -3.23
CA ILE A 164 -0.67 15.19 -4.42
C ILE A 164 0.30 15.87 -5.40
N PHE A 165 -0.03 15.84 -6.69
CA PHE A 165 0.73 16.56 -7.71
C PHE A 165 0.69 18.08 -7.44
N PRO A 166 1.84 18.81 -7.57
CA PRO A 166 3.11 18.37 -8.14
C PRO A 166 4.13 17.79 -7.13
N ASP A 167 3.77 17.62 -5.87
CA ASP A 167 4.70 17.28 -4.79
C ASP A 167 4.89 15.76 -4.61
N ILE A 168 4.50 14.98 -5.61
CA ILE A 168 4.77 13.54 -5.69
C ILE A 168 6.26 13.34 -5.99
N ASP A 169 6.92 12.43 -5.25
CA ASP A 169 8.32 12.11 -5.46
C ASP A 169 8.55 11.53 -6.87
N PRO A 170 9.55 12.04 -7.62
CA PRO A 170 9.86 11.54 -8.95
C PRO A 170 10.45 10.12 -8.89
N LEU A 171 10.09 9.28 -9.87
CA LEU A 171 10.68 7.95 -10.04
C LEU A 171 12.00 8.09 -10.84
N VAL A 172 13.12 8.26 -10.15
CA VAL A 172 14.43 8.49 -10.79
C VAL A 172 15.09 7.16 -11.17
N VAL A 173 15.45 7.04 -12.46
CA VAL A 173 16.08 5.85 -13.04
C VAL A 173 17.28 6.22 -13.89
N ASN A 174 18.20 5.27 -14.12
CA ASN A 174 19.27 5.42 -15.09
C ASN A 174 18.86 4.84 -16.45
N ARG A 175 19.46 5.34 -17.50
CA ARG A 175 19.28 4.75 -18.82
C ARG A 175 19.76 3.30 -18.83
N GLY A 176 18.87 2.40 -19.26
CA GLY A 176 19.12 0.96 -19.33
C GLY A 176 18.64 0.18 -18.10
N ASP A 177 18.21 0.86 -17.02
CA ASP A 177 17.65 0.18 -15.84
C ASP A 177 16.40 -0.61 -16.26
N LYS A 178 16.31 -1.83 -15.76
CA LYS A 178 15.06 -2.60 -15.72
C LYS A 178 14.27 -2.13 -14.50
N VAL A 179 13.10 -1.57 -14.74
CA VAL A 179 12.28 -0.88 -13.74
C VAL A 179 11.00 -1.65 -13.48
N ARG A 180 10.66 -1.82 -12.22
CA ARG A 180 9.34 -2.28 -11.76
C ARG A 180 8.63 -1.17 -11.01
N VAL A 181 7.34 -1.02 -11.30
CA VAL A 181 6.44 -0.19 -10.49
C VAL A 181 5.34 -1.08 -9.94
N ARG A 182 5.18 -1.07 -8.64
CA ARG A 182 4.11 -1.77 -7.90
C ARG A 182 3.09 -0.73 -7.46
N VAL A 183 1.83 -0.97 -7.77
CA VAL A 183 0.73 -0.07 -7.42
C VAL A 183 -0.31 -0.82 -6.61
N GLY A 184 -0.67 -0.29 -5.46
CA GLY A 184 -1.79 -0.75 -4.63
C GLY A 184 -2.88 0.31 -4.60
N ASN A 185 -4.15 -0.10 -4.69
CA ASN A 185 -5.29 0.81 -4.68
C ASN A 185 -6.20 0.53 -3.48
N LEU A 186 -6.15 1.41 -2.49
CA LEU A 186 -7.09 1.42 -1.35
C LEU A 186 -7.97 2.68 -1.36
N THR A 187 -8.24 3.24 -2.53
CA THR A 187 -9.29 4.24 -2.76
C THR A 187 -10.63 3.55 -3.02
N MET A 188 -11.69 4.33 -3.20
CA MET A 188 -13.03 3.81 -3.50
C MET A 188 -13.37 3.85 -5.01
N THR A 189 -12.39 4.14 -5.87
CA THR A 189 -12.56 4.18 -7.33
C THR A 189 -11.43 3.43 -8.03
N ASN A 190 -11.70 2.96 -9.25
CA ASN A 190 -10.64 2.42 -10.11
C ASN A 190 -9.74 3.55 -10.62
N HIS A 191 -8.45 3.25 -10.74
CA HIS A 191 -7.47 4.22 -11.25
C HIS A 191 -6.70 3.62 -12.41
N PRO A 192 -6.93 4.07 -13.65
CA PRO A 192 -6.06 3.73 -14.78
C PRO A 192 -4.73 4.47 -14.65
N ILE A 193 -3.64 3.71 -14.57
CA ILE A 193 -2.28 4.25 -14.54
C ILE A 193 -1.73 4.21 -15.94
N HIS A 194 -1.45 5.38 -16.51
CA HIS A 194 -0.88 5.54 -17.84
C HIS A 194 0.57 5.98 -17.78
N MET A 195 1.41 5.39 -18.62
CA MET A 195 2.82 5.75 -18.75
C MET A 195 3.08 6.42 -20.10
N HIS A 196 3.67 7.60 -20.06
CA HIS A 196 4.12 8.30 -21.26
C HIS A 196 5.46 7.76 -21.73
N GLY A 197 5.60 7.55 -23.05
CA GLY A 197 6.87 7.24 -23.70
C GLY A 197 7.31 5.77 -23.66
N TYR A 198 6.63 4.90 -22.90
CA TYR A 198 6.99 3.48 -22.77
C TYR A 198 5.78 2.57 -22.92
N HIS A 199 6.03 1.40 -23.52
CA HIS A 199 5.20 0.22 -23.30
C HIS A 199 5.79 -0.55 -22.10
N PHE A 200 4.94 -1.07 -21.23
CA PHE A 200 5.34 -1.90 -20.12
C PHE A 200 4.69 -3.28 -20.18
N LYS A 201 5.25 -4.24 -19.48
CA LYS A 201 4.64 -5.57 -19.29
C LYS A 201 4.00 -5.64 -17.90
N VAL A 202 2.78 -6.14 -17.84
CA VAL A 202 2.14 -6.50 -16.57
C VAL A 202 2.75 -7.82 -16.10
N THR A 203 3.41 -7.79 -14.93
CA THR A 203 4.20 -8.91 -14.40
C THR A 203 3.66 -9.48 -13.10
N CYS A 204 2.82 -8.73 -12.38
CA CYS A 204 2.20 -9.19 -11.16
C CYS A 204 0.80 -8.61 -11.00
N THR A 205 -0.11 -9.41 -10.48
CA THR A 205 -1.46 -8.99 -10.06
C THR A 205 -1.61 -9.22 -8.57
N ASP A 206 -2.77 -8.88 -8.00
CA ASP A 206 -3.13 -9.23 -6.61
C ASP A 206 -3.09 -10.75 -6.34
N GLY A 207 -3.22 -11.58 -7.38
CA GLY A 207 -3.03 -13.02 -7.31
C GLY A 207 -1.57 -13.48 -7.31
N GLY A 208 -0.59 -12.59 -7.44
CA GLY A 208 0.85 -12.86 -7.49
C GLY A 208 1.46 -12.73 -8.89
N TRP A 209 2.61 -13.34 -9.09
CA TRP A 209 3.36 -13.26 -10.33
C TRP A 209 2.63 -13.88 -11.51
N VAL A 210 2.55 -13.14 -12.61
CA VAL A 210 2.05 -13.64 -13.89
C VAL A 210 3.16 -14.47 -14.55
N PRO A 211 2.89 -15.72 -14.94
CA PRO A 211 3.88 -16.53 -15.68
C PRO A 211 4.40 -15.77 -16.91
N GLU A 212 5.69 -15.85 -17.20
CA GLU A 212 6.33 -15.05 -18.26
C GLU A 212 5.62 -15.19 -19.62
N SER A 213 5.15 -16.40 -19.95
CA SER A 213 4.40 -16.67 -21.19
C SER A 213 2.99 -16.03 -21.23
N ALA A 214 2.49 -15.56 -20.07
CA ALA A 214 1.18 -14.95 -19.96
C ALA A 214 1.24 -13.45 -19.64
N GLN A 215 2.44 -12.87 -19.51
CA GLN A 215 2.63 -11.42 -19.37
C GLN A 215 2.25 -10.72 -20.67
N TRP A 216 1.60 -9.58 -20.54
CA TRP A 216 1.07 -8.84 -21.70
C TRP A 216 1.51 -7.37 -21.69
N PRO A 217 1.64 -6.73 -22.87
CA PRO A 217 2.01 -5.33 -22.97
C PRO A 217 0.82 -4.42 -22.73
N GLU A 218 1.09 -3.27 -22.10
CA GLU A 218 0.13 -2.18 -21.89
C GLU A 218 0.84 -0.83 -21.97
N VAL A 219 0.07 0.24 -22.10
CA VAL A 219 0.46 1.65 -21.90
C VAL A 219 -0.38 2.30 -20.80
N SER A 220 -1.50 1.65 -20.47
CA SER A 220 -2.40 2.06 -19.38
C SER A 220 -2.96 0.79 -18.75
N ILE A 221 -2.84 0.67 -17.43
CA ILE A 221 -3.36 -0.47 -16.68
C ILE A 221 -4.36 0.01 -15.64
N ASP A 222 -5.54 -0.61 -15.60
CA ASP A 222 -6.52 -0.35 -14.55
C ASP A 222 -6.09 -1.01 -13.24
N ILE A 223 -6.14 -0.23 -12.17
CA ILE A 223 -5.95 -0.71 -10.80
C ILE A 223 -7.31 -0.67 -10.10
N PRO A 224 -8.04 -1.78 -10.07
CA PRO A 224 -9.34 -1.85 -9.39
C PRO A 224 -9.24 -1.54 -7.90
N VAL A 225 -10.36 -1.15 -7.30
CA VAL A 225 -10.47 -0.99 -5.84
C VAL A 225 -10.06 -2.27 -5.13
N GLY A 226 -9.17 -2.19 -4.15
CA GLY A 226 -8.66 -3.34 -3.39
C GLY A 226 -7.66 -4.20 -4.15
N ALA A 227 -7.22 -3.80 -5.36
CA ALA A 227 -6.28 -4.60 -6.14
C ALA A 227 -4.85 -4.05 -6.13
N MET A 228 -3.91 -4.94 -6.42
CA MET A 228 -2.50 -4.62 -6.68
C MET A 228 -2.12 -5.01 -8.10
N ARG A 229 -1.23 -4.23 -8.71
CA ARG A 229 -0.60 -4.53 -10.01
C ARG A 229 0.89 -4.21 -9.92
N ALA A 230 1.70 -4.99 -10.63
CA ALA A 230 3.07 -4.58 -10.92
C ALA A 230 3.32 -4.69 -12.41
N TYR A 231 4.07 -3.73 -12.92
CA TYR A 231 4.47 -3.70 -14.32
C TYR A 231 5.95 -3.34 -14.44
N GLU A 232 6.56 -3.78 -15.55
CA GLU A 232 8.00 -3.63 -15.79
C GLU A 232 8.26 -3.07 -17.18
N PHE A 233 9.29 -2.23 -17.27
CA PHE A 233 9.82 -1.68 -18.52
C PHE A 233 11.33 -1.50 -18.41
N THR A 234 12.00 -1.26 -19.55
CA THR A 234 13.41 -0.85 -19.59
C THR A 234 13.47 0.65 -19.89
N ALA A 235 14.21 1.40 -19.08
CA ALA A 235 14.40 2.84 -19.25
C ALA A 235 15.41 3.12 -20.39
N ASP A 236 15.06 2.87 -21.64
CA ASP A 236 15.97 2.94 -22.80
C ASP A 236 15.88 4.28 -23.56
N HIS A 237 14.90 5.12 -23.26
CA HIS A 237 14.73 6.45 -23.82
C HIS A 237 15.13 7.54 -22.83
N LEU A 238 15.64 8.66 -23.34
CA LEU A 238 15.79 9.89 -22.57
C LEU A 238 14.52 10.70 -22.73
N GLY A 239 13.87 11.02 -21.63
CA GLY A 239 12.63 11.78 -21.58
C GLY A 239 12.83 13.20 -21.09
#